data_53611b693f239f7f5805d75abd8cb30c
#
_entry.id   53611b693f239f7f5805d75abd8cb30c
#
_cell.length_a   1.000
_cell.length_b   1.000
_cell.length_c   1.000
_cell.angle_alpha   90.00
_cell.angle_beta   90.00
_cell.angle_gamma   90.00
#
_symmetry.space_group_name_H-M   'P 1'
#
loop_
_entity.id
_entity.type
_entity.pdbx_description
1 polymer ?
#
loop_
_entity_poly.entity_id
_entity_poly.type
_entity_poly.pdbx_seq_one_letter_code
_entity_poly.pdbx_strand_id
1 'polypeptide(L)'
;MIQQATAEIPSDRELDLEYQRQLYLLAAEKVRAKVTELNWKAFELTAIEGVAIEEVAQDLGKSVGAIYAARSRIMKQLSDVVSKLEESYE
;
A
#
# COMPACT_ATOMS: atom_id res chain seq x y z
N MET A 1 -15.64 27.96 19.05
CA MET A 1 -15.07 27.64 18.63
C MET A 1 -14.41 27.42 17.82
N ILE A 2 -14.30 27.61 17.36
CA ILE A 2 -13.71 27.31 16.52
C ILE A 2 -12.56 27.09 16.34
N GLN A 3 -12.23 26.88 16.65
CA GLN A 3 -11.25 26.62 16.60
C GLN A 3 -10.63 25.97 16.19
N GLN A 4 -10.82 25.71 15.97
CA GLN A 4 -10.43 25.04 15.60
C GLN A 4 -9.76 24.55 14.85
N ALA A 5 -9.84 23.99 14.93
CA ALA A 5 -9.31 23.11 13.88
C ALA A 5 -8.63 23.88 12.80
N THR A 6 -9.24 24.93 12.43
CA THR A 6 -8.70 25.76 11.36
C THR A 6 -7.41 26.45 11.74
N ALA A 7 -7.21 26.62 13.02
CA ALA A 7 -6.03 27.29 13.49
C ALA A 7 -4.86 26.33 13.71
N GLU A 8 -5.11 25.07 13.55
CA GLU A 8 -4.10 24.08 13.88
C GLU A 8 -3.06 23.93 12.79
N ILE A 9 -1.83 23.90 13.23
CA ILE A 9 -0.72 23.57 12.35
C ILE A 9 -0.37 22.11 12.62
N PRO A 10 -0.34 21.27 11.58
CA PRO A 10 -0.03 19.86 11.80
C PRO A 10 1.33 19.71 12.47
N SER A 11 1.43 18.76 13.38
CA SER A 11 2.70 18.46 14.02
C SER A 11 3.65 17.83 12.99
N ASP A 12 4.92 17.81 13.31
CA ASP A 12 5.91 17.18 12.43
C ASP A 12 5.55 15.73 12.17
N ARG A 13 5.02 15.05 13.18
CA ARG A 13 4.64 13.67 13.04
C ARG A 13 3.46 13.52 12.06
N GLU A 14 2.49 14.42 12.15
CA GLU A 14 1.34 14.37 11.26
C GLU A 14 1.74 14.66 9.82
N LEU A 15 2.63 15.62 9.62
CA LEU A 15 3.15 15.92 8.29
C LEU A 15 3.92 14.73 7.74
N ASP A 16 4.69 14.07 8.59
CA ASP A 16 5.47 12.92 8.20
C ASP A 16 4.55 11.77 7.76
N LEU A 17 3.48 11.52 8.53
CA LEU A 17 2.53 10.48 8.18
C LEU A 17 1.80 10.80 6.87
N GLU A 18 1.46 12.06 6.68
CA GLU A 18 0.80 12.46 5.43
C GLU A 18 1.74 12.29 4.24
N TYR A 19 3.00 12.64 4.41
CA TYR A 19 4.01 12.45 3.38
C TYR A 19 4.16 10.96 3.04
N GLN A 20 4.23 10.11 4.06
CA GLN A 20 4.34 8.68 3.87
C GLN A 20 3.13 8.14 3.12
N ARG A 21 1.95 8.62 3.47
CA ARG A 21 0.73 8.18 2.79
C ARG A 21 0.74 8.57 1.33
N GLN A 22 1.16 9.80 1.02
CA GLN A 22 1.24 10.25 -0.37
C GLN A 22 2.21 9.41 -1.18
N LEU A 23 3.37 9.10 -0.59
CA LEU A 23 4.35 8.25 -1.26
C LEU A 23 3.76 6.87 -1.54
N TYR A 24 3.04 6.31 -0.57
CA TYR A 24 2.44 5.01 -0.75
C TYR A 24 1.40 5.03 -1.87
N LEU A 25 0.55 6.05 -1.90
CA LEU A 25 -0.49 6.12 -2.92
C LEU A 25 0.11 6.23 -4.32
N LEU A 26 1.17 7.01 -4.47
CA LEU A 26 1.85 7.12 -5.75
C LEU A 26 2.50 5.80 -6.14
N ALA A 27 3.14 5.14 -5.18
CA ALA A 27 3.78 3.86 -5.43
C ALA A 27 2.75 2.79 -5.81
N ALA A 28 1.62 2.78 -5.10
CA ALA A 28 0.56 1.81 -5.37
C ALA A 28 0.02 1.97 -6.80
N GLU A 29 -0.14 3.20 -7.24
CA GLU A 29 -0.61 3.46 -8.60
C GLU A 29 0.36 2.88 -9.62
N LYS A 30 1.66 3.10 -9.41
CA LYS A 30 2.67 2.61 -10.33
C LYS A 30 2.78 1.09 -10.33
N VAL A 31 2.74 0.49 -9.16
CA VAL A 31 2.85 -0.96 -9.05
C VAL A 31 1.62 -1.64 -9.61
N ARG A 32 0.44 -1.11 -9.30
CA ARG A 32 -0.81 -1.69 -9.78
C ARG A 32 -0.85 -1.77 -11.31
N ALA A 33 -0.25 -0.80 -11.98
CA ALA A 33 -0.21 -0.78 -13.43
C ALA A 33 0.68 -1.88 -14.01
N LYS A 34 1.56 -2.46 -13.20
CA LYS A 34 2.55 -3.43 -13.66
C LYS A 34 2.24 -4.87 -13.28
N VAL A 35 1.22 -5.10 -12.47
CA VAL A 35 0.87 -6.44 -12.02
C VAL A 35 -0.52 -6.79 -12.54
N THR A 36 -0.85 -8.09 -12.50
CA THR A 36 -2.17 -8.51 -12.94
C THR A 36 -3.22 -8.07 -11.92
N GLU A 37 -4.46 -7.95 -12.40
CA GLU A 37 -5.58 -7.62 -11.54
C GLU A 37 -5.70 -8.63 -10.40
N LEU A 38 -5.51 -9.89 -10.71
CA LEU A 38 -5.66 -10.94 -9.72
C LEU A 38 -4.60 -10.85 -8.64
N ASN A 39 -3.36 -10.58 -9.02
CA ASN A 39 -2.29 -10.43 -8.04
C ASN A 39 -2.48 -9.20 -7.19
N TRP A 40 -2.91 -8.09 -7.79
CA TRP A 40 -3.19 -6.89 -7.02
C TRP A 40 -4.33 -7.15 -6.03
N LYS A 41 -5.36 -7.86 -6.47
CA LYS A 41 -6.50 -8.18 -5.61
C LYS A 41 -6.05 -9.02 -4.42
N ALA A 42 -5.18 -9.99 -4.67
CA ALA A 42 -4.65 -10.82 -3.59
C ALA A 42 -3.89 -10.00 -2.57
N PHE A 43 -3.08 -9.06 -3.03
CA PHE A 43 -2.36 -8.15 -2.16
C PHE A 43 -3.33 -7.26 -1.36
N GLU A 44 -4.27 -6.67 -2.07
CA GLU A 44 -5.22 -5.74 -1.44
C GLU A 44 -6.02 -6.43 -0.34
N LEU A 45 -6.55 -7.60 -0.62
CA LEU A 45 -7.36 -8.32 0.34
C LEU A 45 -6.56 -8.75 1.56
N THR A 46 -5.34 -9.22 1.36
CA THR A 46 -4.55 -9.73 2.48
C THR A 46 -3.83 -8.64 3.25
N ALA A 47 -3.16 -7.74 2.56
CA ALA A 47 -2.30 -6.76 3.20
C ALA A 47 -3.05 -5.51 3.65
N ILE A 48 -4.07 -5.11 2.91
CA ILE A 48 -4.78 -3.88 3.22
C ILE A 48 -6.04 -4.17 4.02
N GLU A 49 -6.84 -5.14 3.58
CA GLU A 49 -8.11 -5.44 4.24
C GLU A 49 -8.00 -6.47 5.34
N GLY A 50 -6.84 -7.15 5.43
CA GLY A 50 -6.60 -8.07 6.52
C GLY A 50 -7.34 -9.39 6.43
N VAL A 51 -7.77 -9.79 5.23
CA VAL A 51 -8.45 -11.07 5.05
C VAL A 51 -7.42 -12.19 5.12
N ALA A 52 -7.79 -13.30 5.74
CA ALA A 52 -6.88 -14.44 5.90
C ALA A 52 -6.45 -14.97 4.54
N ILE A 53 -5.17 -15.35 4.45
CA ILE A 53 -4.61 -15.84 3.19
C ILE A 53 -5.38 -17.04 2.66
N GLU A 54 -5.77 -17.94 3.56
CA GLU A 54 -6.52 -19.14 3.18
C GLU A 54 -7.85 -18.80 2.53
N GLU A 55 -8.50 -17.78 3.06
CA GLU A 55 -9.79 -17.36 2.54
C GLU A 55 -9.63 -16.73 1.17
N VAL A 56 -8.61 -15.90 1.01
CA VAL A 56 -8.33 -15.25 -0.27
C VAL A 56 -7.98 -16.29 -1.32
N ALA A 57 -7.16 -17.28 -0.94
CA ALA A 57 -6.79 -18.35 -1.85
C ALA A 57 -8.02 -19.08 -2.36
N GLN A 58 -8.95 -19.40 -1.48
CA GLN A 58 -10.18 -20.08 -1.85
C GLN A 58 -11.03 -19.20 -2.75
N ASP A 59 -11.19 -17.93 -2.39
CA ASP A 59 -12.03 -17.01 -3.16
C ASP A 59 -11.50 -16.77 -4.57
N LEU A 60 -10.19 -16.70 -4.71
CA LEU A 60 -9.57 -16.40 -5.99
C LEU A 60 -9.17 -17.66 -6.78
N GLY A 61 -9.40 -18.83 -6.20
CA GLY A 61 -9.07 -20.08 -6.87
C GLY A 61 -7.58 -20.29 -7.03
N LYS A 62 -6.78 -19.85 -6.05
CA LYS A 62 -5.33 -19.98 -6.09
C LYS A 62 -4.86 -20.74 -4.86
N SER A 63 -3.61 -21.23 -4.91
CA SER A 63 -3.02 -21.86 -3.75
C SER A 63 -2.61 -20.80 -2.74
N VAL A 64 -2.52 -21.21 -1.48
CA VAL A 64 -2.03 -20.34 -0.43
C VAL A 64 -0.64 -19.82 -0.76
N GLY A 65 0.22 -20.70 -1.30
CA GLY A 65 1.57 -20.29 -1.69
C GLY A 65 1.58 -19.24 -2.78
N ALA A 66 0.66 -19.34 -3.74
CA ALA A 66 0.56 -18.35 -4.80
C ALA A 66 0.12 -16.99 -4.27
N ILE A 67 -0.83 -16.97 -3.33
CA ILE A 67 -1.27 -15.71 -2.73
C ILE A 67 -0.13 -15.08 -1.94
N TYR A 68 0.57 -15.89 -1.15
CA TYR A 68 1.69 -15.41 -0.36
C TYR A 68 2.79 -14.83 -1.26
N ALA A 69 3.09 -15.52 -2.34
CA ALA A 69 4.13 -15.06 -3.27
C ALA A 69 3.73 -13.74 -3.94
N ALA A 70 2.47 -13.63 -4.36
CA ALA A 70 1.98 -12.40 -4.98
C ALA A 70 2.07 -11.24 -4.00
N ARG A 71 1.64 -11.46 -2.76
CA ARG A 71 1.68 -10.43 -1.74
C ARG A 71 3.11 -9.98 -1.48
N SER A 72 4.02 -10.91 -1.30
CA SER A 72 5.42 -10.60 -1.01
C SER A 72 6.07 -9.82 -2.15
N ARG A 73 5.79 -10.22 -3.38
CA ARG A 73 6.35 -9.56 -4.55
C ARG A 73 5.87 -8.13 -4.67
N ILE A 74 4.58 -7.91 -4.45
CA ILE A 74 4.00 -6.57 -4.53
C ILE A 74 4.53 -5.70 -3.40
N MET A 75 4.64 -6.25 -2.20
CA MET A 75 5.23 -5.52 -1.07
C MET A 75 6.63 -5.03 -1.40
N LYS A 76 7.44 -5.89 -2.00
CA LYS A 76 8.79 -5.52 -2.37
C LYS A 76 8.79 -4.43 -3.45
N GLN A 77 7.94 -4.56 -4.44
CA GLN A 77 7.85 -3.55 -5.49
C GLN A 77 7.42 -2.21 -4.94
N LEU A 78 6.46 -2.21 -4.02
CA LEU A 78 6.01 -0.97 -3.39
C LEU A 78 7.16 -0.32 -2.62
N SER A 79 7.91 -1.12 -1.87
CA SER A 79 9.04 -0.62 -1.11
C SER A 79 10.10 0.00 -2.02
N ASP A 80 10.38 -0.67 -3.14
CA ASP A 80 11.37 -0.17 -4.09
C ASP A 80 10.93 1.16 -4.71
N VAL A 81 9.65 1.26 -5.08
CA VAL A 81 9.14 2.49 -5.68
C VAL A 81 9.14 3.63 -4.68
N VAL A 82 8.72 3.35 -3.43
CA VAL A 82 8.73 4.37 -2.40
C VAL A 82 10.14 4.90 -2.18
N SER A 83 11.13 4.02 -2.14
CA SER A 83 12.52 4.44 -1.98
C SER A 83 12.96 5.36 -3.10
N LYS A 84 12.60 5.03 -4.33
CA LYS A 84 12.96 5.87 -5.48
C LYS A 84 12.27 7.21 -5.44
N LEU A 85 11.01 7.23 -5.01
CA LEU A 85 10.28 8.49 -4.91
C LEU A 85 10.90 9.39 -3.83
N GLU A 86 11.32 8.79 -2.72
CA GLU A 86 11.96 9.55 -1.67
C GLU A 86 13.26 10.19 -2.16
N GLU A 87 14.02 9.45 -2.95
CA GLU A 87 15.25 10.00 -3.52
C GLU A 87 14.96 11.21 -4.42
N SER A 88 13.85 11.16 -5.13
CA SER A 88 13.49 12.25 -6.05
C SER A 88 13.14 13.54 -5.33
N TYR A 89 12.70 13.45 -4.09
CA TYR A 89 12.26 14.61 -3.33
C TYR A 89 13.35 15.18 -2.41
N GLU A 90 14.53 14.59 -2.41
CA GLU A 90 15.64 15.10 -1.61
C GLU A 90 16.56 16.08 -2.36
#